data_0e2fdc93e821e725e401120487492a6c
#
_entry.id   0e2fdc93e821e725e401120487492a6c
#
_cell.length_a   1.000
_cell.length_b   1.000
_cell.length_c   1.000
_cell.angle_alpha   90.00
_cell.angle_beta   90.00
_cell.angle_gamma   90.00
#
_symmetry.space_group_name_H-M   'P 1'
#
loop_
_entity.id
_entity.type
_entity.pdbx_description
1 polymer ?
#
loop_
_entity_poly.entity_id
_entity_poly.type
_entity_poly.pdbx_seq_one_letter_code
_entity_poly.pdbx_strand_id
1 'polypeptide(L)'
;AISVALLDTLVAFMAGLIIFPACFAYNIESKAGPSLIFITLPNVFNHMAGGRIWGTLFFLFMSFAAFSTIIAVFQNIISFATDLTGCTIKKAVICNIVVIILLSVPCVLGFNLWSGFAPLGEGSTVLDLEDFILSNNLLPIGSMLYLLFCTSRYGWGFKKFMAEANEGEGIKFPAWARIYVSYILPLIVLGIFIQGYVSKFMVK
;
A
#
# COMPACT_ATOMS: atom_id res chain seq x y z
N ALA A 1 14.88 -5.70 8.83
CA ALA A 1 13.41 -5.84 8.92
C ALA A 1 12.86 -5.16 10.19
N ILE A 2 13.28 -5.54 11.41
CA ILE A 2 12.75 -5.02 12.68
C ILE A 2 12.87 -3.49 12.78
N SER A 3 14.05 -2.93 12.48
CA SER A 3 14.28 -1.48 12.51
C SER A 3 13.38 -0.71 11.54
N VAL A 4 13.14 -1.27 10.37
CA VAL A 4 12.22 -0.68 9.36
C VAL A 4 10.80 -0.67 9.91
N ALA A 5 10.32 -1.81 10.43
CA ALA A 5 8.98 -1.90 10.99
C ALA A 5 8.76 -0.95 12.18
N LEU A 6 9.76 -0.80 13.06
CA LEU A 6 9.68 0.14 14.19
C LEU A 6 9.63 1.60 13.73
N LEU A 7 10.47 1.98 12.77
CA LEU A 7 10.48 3.35 12.21
C LEU A 7 9.17 3.66 11.49
N ASP A 8 8.67 2.73 10.70
CA ASP A 8 7.40 2.86 9.97
C ASP A 8 6.23 3.04 10.92
N THR A 9 6.15 2.22 11.96
CA THR A 9 5.14 2.33 13.03
C THR A 9 5.23 3.66 13.76
N LEU A 10 6.44 4.10 14.09
CA LEU A 10 6.66 5.37 14.79
C LEU A 10 6.21 6.56 13.94
N VAL A 11 6.58 6.57 12.65
CA VAL A 11 6.18 7.63 11.71
C VAL A 11 4.66 7.65 11.52
N ALA A 12 4.03 6.49 11.35
CA ALA A 12 2.57 6.38 11.22
C ALA A 12 1.85 6.89 12.48
N PHE A 13 2.35 6.54 13.67
CA PHE A 13 1.79 7.01 14.94
C PHE A 13 1.92 8.53 15.10
N MET A 14 3.10 9.08 14.81
CA MET A 14 3.33 10.54 14.85
C MET A 14 2.46 11.29 13.84
N ALA A 15 2.29 10.76 12.64
CA ALA A 15 1.39 11.34 11.64
C ALA A 15 -0.06 11.35 12.15
N GLY A 16 -0.53 10.27 12.76
CA GLY A 16 -1.86 10.22 13.37
C GLY A 16 -2.05 11.26 14.48
N LEU A 17 -1.07 11.42 15.37
CA LEU A 17 -1.09 12.42 16.44
C LEU A 17 -1.14 13.87 15.92
N ILE A 18 -0.69 14.14 14.72
CA ILE A 18 -0.74 15.47 14.10
C ILE A 18 -2.07 15.65 13.34
N ILE A 19 -2.43 14.68 12.51
CA ILE A 19 -3.56 14.80 11.56
C ILE A 19 -4.90 14.77 12.29
N PHE A 20 -5.13 13.83 13.22
CA PHE A 20 -6.43 13.72 13.88
C PHE A 20 -6.80 14.95 14.74
N PRO A 21 -5.92 15.47 15.60
CA PRO A 21 -6.23 16.69 16.33
C PRO A 21 -6.46 17.89 15.40
N ALA A 22 -5.72 17.99 14.32
CA ALA A 22 -5.93 19.07 13.34
C ALA A 22 -7.31 18.97 12.66
N CYS A 23 -7.72 17.77 12.26
CA CYS A 23 -9.07 17.54 11.73
C CYS A 23 -10.16 17.93 12.73
N PHE A 24 -10.00 17.55 14.00
CA PHE A 24 -10.94 17.94 15.07
C PHE A 24 -10.95 19.44 15.32
N ALA A 25 -9.79 20.09 15.35
CA ALA A 25 -9.69 21.53 15.59
C ALA A 25 -10.41 22.36 14.53
N TYR A 26 -10.41 21.89 13.28
CA TYR A 26 -11.04 22.57 12.15
C TYR A 26 -12.40 22.00 11.74
N ASN A 27 -12.97 21.07 12.52
CA ASN A 27 -14.25 20.41 12.22
C ASN A 27 -14.28 19.75 10.82
N ILE A 28 -13.17 19.14 10.42
CA ILE A 28 -13.02 18.45 9.14
C ILE A 28 -13.15 16.95 9.38
N GLU A 29 -14.03 16.29 8.62
CA GLU A 29 -14.18 14.85 8.69
C GLU A 29 -12.90 14.15 8.22
N SER A 30 -12.31 13.32 9.09
CA SER A 30 -11.13 12.55 8.75
C SER A 30 -11.53 11.33 7.92
N LYS A 31 -11.25 11.40 6.61
CA LYS A 31 -11.40 10.25 5.72
C LYS A 31 -10.17 9.34 5.80
N ALA A 32 -10.36 8.06 5.50
CA ALA A 32 -9.25 7.11 5.42
C ALA A 32 -8.77 6.95 3.97
N GLY A 33 -7.58 6.37 3.81
CA GLY A 33 -7.00 6.09 2.50
C GLY A 33 -6.53 7.34 1.73
N PRO A 34 -6.49 7.28 0.39
CA PRO A 34 -6.01 8.38 -0.44
C PRO A 34 -6.77 9.69 -0.24
N SER A 35 -8.06 9.62 0.11
CA SER A 35 -8.89 10.79 0.39
C SER A 35 -8.38 11.63 1.56
N LEU A 36 -7.68 11.03 2.52
CA LEU A 36 -7.04 11.75 3.62
C LEU A 36 -6.01 12.75 3.10
N ILE A 37 -5.19 12.33 2.14
CA ILE A 37 -4.09 13.12 1.60
C ILE A 37 -4.59 14.17 0.62
N PHE A 38 -5.51 13.81 -0.28
CA PHE A 38 -5.89 14.67 -1.39
C PHE A 38 -7.13 15.55 -1.11
N ILE A 39 -7.92 15.23 -0.09
CA ILE A 39 -9.13 15.97 0.27
C ILE A 39 -9.01 16.58 1.66
N THR A 40 -8.75 15.73 2.67
CA THR A 40 -8.77 16.16 4.08
C THR A 40 -7.62 17.12 4.41
N LEU A 41 -6.38 16.77 4.08
CA LEU A 41 -5.21 17.61 4.38
C LEU A 41 -5.21 18.95 3.67
N PRO A 42 -5.53 19.08 2.37
CA PRO A 42 -5.70 20.41 1.74
C PRO A 42 -6.73 21.28 2.45
N ASN A 43 -7.85 20.69 2.90
CA ASN A 43 -8.85 21.42 3.66
C ASN A 43 -8.32 21.91 5.01
N VAL A 44 -7.56 21.08 5.73
CA VAL A 44 -6.90 21.49 6.99
C VAL A 44 -5.95 22.66 6.74
N PHE A 45 -5.10 22.58 5.72
CA PHE A 45 -4.17 23.65 5.37
C PHE A 45 -4.89 24.95 4.98
N ASN A 46 -6.03 24.86 4.30
CA ASN A 46 -6.80 26.07 3.94
C ASN A 46 -7.35 26.85 5.16
N HIS A 47 -7.60 26.16 6.27
CA HIS A 47 -8.11 26.79 7.49
C HIS A 47 -6.99 27.18 8.47
N MET A 48 -5.75 26.75 8.24
CA MET A 48 -4.62 26.98 9.13
C MET A 48 -3.89 28.28 8.81
N ALA A 49 -3.45 29.02 9.82
CA ALA A 49 -2.61 30.19 9.65
C ALA A 49 -1.28 29.81 8.96
N GLY A 50 -0.97 30.46 7.83
CA GLY A 50 0.19 30.11 7.01
C GLY A 50 0.05 28.80 6.23
N GLY A 51 -1.15 28.27 6.11
CA GLY A 51 -1.43 26.97 5.51
C GLY A 51 -0.93 26.82 4.07
N ARG A 52 -0.84 27.91 3.30
CA ARG A 52 -0.23 27.87 1.96
C ARG A 52 1.24 27.45 2.00
N ILE A 53 2.01 27.98 2.95
CA ILE A 53 3.43 27.63 3.10
C ILE A 53 3.58 26.19 3.59
N TRP A 54 2.88 25.85 4.66
CA TRP A 54 2.91 24.52 5.25
C TRP A 54 2.40 23.44 4.30
N GLY A 55 1.30 23.71 3.61
CA GLY A 55 0.75 22.81 2.60
C GLY A 55 1.72 22.60 1.42
N THR A 56 2.33 23.68 0.92
CA THR A 56 3.33 23.56 -0.16
C THR A 56 4.52 22.72 0.27
N LEU A 57 5.08 22.97 1.47
CA LEU A 57 6.20 22.18 2.00
C LEU A 57 5.81 20.72 2.20
N PHE A 58 4.63 20.47 2.75
CA PHE A 58 4.13 19.10 2.95
C PHE A 58 4.04 18.33 1.63
N PHE A 59 3.36 18.89 0.63
CA PHE A 59 3.21 18.22 -0.67
C PHE A 59 4.52 18.11 -1.45
N LEU A 60 5.45 19.05 -1.27
CA LEU A 60 6.77 18.96 -1.85
C LEU A 60 7.57 17.79 -1.24
N PHE A 61 7.62 17.67 0.09
CA PHE A 61 8.29 16.55 0.75
C PHE A 61 7.61 15.21 0.44
N MET A 62 6.29 15.19 0.41
CA MET A 62 5.53 14.00 0.03
C MET A 62 5.83 13.58 -1.41
N SER A 63 5.99 14.53 -2.34
CA SER A 63 6.39 14.24 -3.72
C SER A 63 7.78 13.60 -3.79
N PHE A 64 8.76 14.09 -3.01
CA PHE A 64 10.08 13.48 -2.95
C PHE A 64 10.04 12.06 -2.35
N ALA A 65 9.24 11.86 -1.31
CA ALA A 65 9.04 10.53 -0.72
C ALA A 65 8.40 9.55 -1.71
N ALA A 66 7.35 9.99 -2.41
CA ALA A 66 6.70 9.22 -3.46
C ALA A 66 7.66 8.88 -4.59
N PHE A 67 8.51 9.82 -5.00
CA PHE A 67 9.49 9.61 -6.08
C PHE A 67 10.47 8.49 -5.75
N SER A 68 10.99 8.45 -4.52
CA SER A 68 11.91 7.39 -4.08
C SER A 68 11.25 6.01 -4.09
N THR A 69 9.98 5.93 -3.66
CA THR A 69 9.20 4.69 -3.67
C THR A 69 8.90 4.23 -5.09
N ILE A 70 8.51 5.15 -5.97
CA ILE A 70 8.26 4.85 -7.39
C ILE A 70 9.52 4.26 -8.04
N ILE A 71 10.70 4.86 -7.84
CA ILE A 71 11.96 4.35 -8.39
C ILE A 71 12.23 2.92 -7.92
N ALA A 72 12.05 2.63 -6.63
CA ALA A 72 12.27 1.30 -6.07
C ALA A 72 11.30 0.26 -6.66
N VAL A 73 10.02 0.60 -6.80
CA VAL A 73 9.01 -0.28 -7.42
C VAL A 73 9.32 -0.52 -8.89
N PHE A 74 9.65 0.53 -9.64
CA PHE A 74 10.06 0.41 -11.04
C PHE A 74 11.27 -0.51 -11.21
N GLN A 75 12.30 -0.33 -10.39
CA GLN A 75 13.48 -1.18 -10.43
C GLN A 75 13.14 -2.65 -10.19
N ASN A 76 12.25 -2.93 -9.23
CA ASN A 76 11.81 -4.29 -8.95
C ASN A 76 11.05 -4.91 -10.14
N ILE A 77 10.10 -4.17 -10.73
CA ILE A 77 9.33 -4.64 -11.89
C ILE A 77 10.24 -4.85 -13.12
N ILE A 78 11.19 -3.93 -13.36
CA ILE A 78 12.14 -4.04 -14.47
C ILE A 78 13.04 -5.26 -14.29
N SER A 79 13.58 -5.49 -13.08
CA SER A 79 14.39 -6.67 -12.78
C SER A 79 13.60 -7.95 -13.02
N PHE A 80 12.37 -8.03 -12.50
CA PHE A 80 11.48 -9.17 -12.72
C PHE A 80 11.20 -9.41 -14.22
N ALA A 81 10.89 -8.35 -14.96
CA ALA A 81 10.61 -8.44 -16.39
C ALA A 81 11.82 -8.90 -17.19
N THR A 82 13.02 -8.41 -16.88
CA THR A 82 14.27 -8.82 -17.53
C THR A 82 14.63 -10.26 -17.22
N ASP A 83 14.47 -10.68 -15.98
CA ASP A 83 14.75 -12.05 -15.54
C ASP A 83 13.80 -13.07 -16.17
N LEU A 84 12.51 -12.72 -16.27
CA LEU A 84 11.49 -13.60 -16.82
C LEU A 84 11.55 -13.73 -18.35
N THR A 85 11.77 -12.60 -19.05
CA THR A 85 11.66 -12.54 -20.51
C THR A 85 13.00 -12.53 -21.24
N GLY A 86 14.11 -12.31 -20.54
CA GLY A 86 15.44 -12.13 -21.14
C GLY A 86 15.56 -10.86 -21.99
N CYS A 87 14.60 -9.94 -21.89
CA CYS A 87 14.63 -8.72 -22.70
C CYS A 87 15.68 -7.71 -22.17
N THR A 88 16.08 -6.78 -23.03
CA THR A 88 17.01 -5.71 -22.64
C THR A 88 16.35 -4.74 -21.67
N ILE A 89 17.10 -4.22 -20.70
CA ILE A 89 16.64 -3.24 -19.71
C ILE A 89 15.91 -2.07 -20.37
N LYS A 90 16.43 -1.55 -21.49
CA LYS A 90 15.77 -0.44 -22.21
C LYS A 90 14.37 -0.77 -22.69
N LYS A 91 14.15 -1.99 -23.21
CA LYS A 91 12.82 -2.44 -23.65
C LYS A 91 11.88 -2.60 -22.44
N ALA A 92 12.37 -3.20 -21.35
CA ALA A 92 11.60 -3.35 -20.11
C ALA A 92 11.17 -1.99 -19.53
N VAL A 93 12.07 -1.00 -19.51
CA VAL A 93 11.77 0.36 -19.05
C VAL A 93 10.69 1.02 -19.90
N ILE A 94 10.84 1.01 -21.22
CA ILE A 94 9.86 1.63 -22.14
C ILE A 94 8.49 0.97 -21.99
N CYS A 95 8.45 -0.36 -21.99
CA CYS A 95 7.19 -1.09 -21.81
C CYS A 95 6.53 -0.75 -20.48
N ASN A 96 7.30 -0.71 -19.41
CA ASN A 96 6.79 -0.37 -18.07
C ASN A 96 6.23 1.06 -17.99
N ILE A 97 6.93 2.04 -18.57
CA ILE A 97 6.44 3.42 -18.66
C ILE A 97 5.10 3.48 -19.41
N VAL A 98 4.99 2.83 -20.55
CA VAL A 98 3.74 2.81 -21.32
C VAL A 98 2.61 2.18 -20.54
N VAL A 99 2.85 1.04 -19.90
CA VAL A 99 1.84 0.35 -19.08
C VAL A 99 1.38 1.23 -17.92
N ILE A 100 2.30 1.89 -17.21
CA ILE A 100 1.95 2.75 -16.07
C ILE A 100 1.17 3.97 -16.53
N ILE A 101 1.56 4.61 -17.62
CA ILE A 101 0.78 5.73 -18.18
C ILE A 101 -0.63 5.27 -18.52
N LEU A 102 -0.79 4.14 -19.19
CA LEU A 102 -2.11 3.61 -19.55
C LEU A 102 -2.96 3.28 -18.31
N LEU A 103 -2.36 2.70 -17.26
CA LEU A 103 -3.06 2.37 -16.02
C LEU A 103 -3.37 3.60 -15.15
N SER A 104 -2.60 4.69 -15.27
CA SER A 104 -2.88 5.93 -14.53
C SER A 104 -3.96 6.81 -15.18
N VAL A 105 -4.24 6.62 -16.48
CA VAL A 105 -5.26 7.42 -17.20
C VAL A 105 -6.64 7.30 -16.55
N PRO A 106 -7.18 6.11 -16.19
CA PRO A 106 -8.49 6.02 -15.55
C PRO A 106 -8.57 6.77 -14.22
N CYS A 107 -7.50 6.73 -13.42
CA CYS A 107 -7.43 7.48 -12.16
C CYS A 107 -7.54 8.99 -12.40
N VAL A 108 -6.80 9.54 -13.36
CA VAL A 108 -6.84 10.98 -13.70
C VAL A 108 -8.20 11.37 -14.27
N LEU A 109 -8.77 10.55 -15.16
CA LEU A 109 -10.10 10.79 -15.74
C LEU A 109 -11.21 10.73 -14.67
N GLY A 110 -11.05 9.91 -13.64
CA GLY A 110 -11.98 9.79 -12.52
C GLY A 110 -12.18 11.10 -11.75
N PHE A 111 -11.20 12.00 -11.75
CA PHE A 111 -11.33 13.33 -11.14
C PHE A 111 -11.86 14.40 -12.08
N ASN A 112 -12.00 14.12 -13.37
CA ASN A 112 -12.45 15.07 -14.39
C ASN A 112 -13.67 14.56 -15.15
N LEU A 113 -13.42 13.92 -16.30
CA LEU A 113 -14.47 13.48 -17.24
C LEU A 113 -15.36 12.38 -16.64
N TRP A 114 -14.82 11.54 -15.77
CA TRP A 114 -15.55 10.45 -15.13
C TRP A 114 -15.90 10.75 -13.67
N SER A 115 -15.92 12.03 -13.27
CA SER A 115 -16.28 12.43 -11.90
C SER A 115 -17.68 12.01 -11.45
N GLY A 116 -18.60 11.77 -12.39
CA GLY A 116 -19.92 11.20 -12.12
C GLY A 116 -19.96 9.66 -12.03
N PHE A 117 -18.86 8.98 -12.34
CA PHE A 117 -18.79 7.52 -12.24
C PHE A 117 -18.36 7.11 -10.82
N ALA A 118 -19.31 6.54 -10.08
CA ALA A 118 -19.15 6.10 -8.70
C ALA A 118 -19.15 4.57 -8.60
N PRO A 119 -18.02 3.89 -8.88
CA PRO A 119 -17.97 2.43 -9.03
C PRO A 119 -18.24 1.65 -7.75
N LEU A 120 -18.00 2.24 -6.58
CA LEU A 120 -18.19 1.63 -5.26
C LEU A 120 -19.36 2.23 -4.46
N GLY A 121 -20.23 3.01 -5.13
CA GLY A 121 -21.36 3.70 -4.53
C GLY A 121 -21.18 5.22 -4.49
N GLU A 122 -22.22 5.94 -4.07
CA GLU A 122 -22.24 7.41 -4.06
C GLU A 122 -21.03 8.02 -3.34
N GLY A 123 -20.37 8.97 -4.00
CA GLY A 123 -19.18 9.67 -3.49
C GLY A 123 -17.86 8.91 -3.66
N SER A 124 -17.85 7.73 -4.28
CA SER A 124 -16.61 7.03 -4.61
C SER A 124 -16.04 7.51 -5.95
N THR A 125 -14.70 7.46 -6.04
CA THR A 125 -13.94 7.80 -7.25
C THR A 125 -13.35 6.55 -7.89
N VAL A 126 -12.79 6.68 -9.10
CA VAL A 126 -12.01 5.61 -9.74
C VAL A 126 -10.80 5.26 -8.90
N LEU A 127 -10.16 6.25 -8.27
CA LEU A 127 -9.04 6.02 -7.34
C LEU A 127 -9.44 5.13 -6.17
N ASP A 128 -10.65 5.31 -5.60
CA ASP A 128 -11.15 4.44 -4.52
C ASP A 128 -11.36 3.00 -4.99
N LEU A 129 -11.75 2.79 -6.25
CA LEU A 129 -11.84 1.46 -6.86
C LEU A 129 -10.46 0.82 -7.03
N GLU A 130 -9.49 1.57 -7.56
CA GLU A 130 -8.12 1.09 -7.74
C GLU A 130 -7.48 0.74 -6.39
N ASP A 131 -7.65 1.59 -5.38
CA ASP A 131 -7.19 1.33 -4.03
C ASP A 131 -7.87 0.10 -3.42
N PHE A 132 -9.18 -0.07 -3.60
CA PHE A 132 -9.90 -1.24 -3.13
C PHE A 132 -9.38 -2.53 -3.79
N ILE A 133 -9.13 -2.51 -5.10
CA ILE A 133 -8.55 -3.67 -5.81
C ILE A 133 -7.16 -3.99 -5.27
N LEU A 134 -6.33 -2.98 -5.06
CA LEU A 134 -4.96 -3.18 -4.57
C LEU A 134 -4.96 -3.61 -3.10
N SER A 135 -5.55 -2.80 -2.22
CA SER A 135 -5.42 -2.93 -0.77
C SER A 135 -6.27 -4.08 -0.20
N ASN A 136 -7.48 -4.29 -0.74
CA ASN A 136 -8.40 -5.31 -0.23
C ASN A 136 -8.35 -6.63 -1.00
N ASN A 137 -7.72 -6.68 -2.18
CA ASN A 137 -7.64 -7.92 -2.97
C ASN A 137 -6.19 -8.35 -3.21
N LEU A 138 -5.41 -7.56 -3.96
CA LEU A 138 -4.08 -8.01 -4.41
C LEU A 138 -3.11 -8.19 -3.24
N LEU A 139 -3.10 -7.30 -2.27
CA LEU A 139 -2.21 -7.40 -1.12
C LEU A 139 -2.54 -8.60 -0.21
N PRO A 140 -3.79 -8.82 0.24
CA PRO A 140 -4.11 -9.99 1.06
C PRO A 140 -3.94 -11.31 0.31
N ILE A 141 -4.38 -11.39 -0.95
CA ILE A 141 -4.24 -12.61 -1.76
C ILE A 141 -2.76 -12.90 -2.02
N GLY A 142 -1.97 -11.89 -2.39
CA GLY A 142 -0.52 -12.03 -2.58
C GLY A 142 0.19 -12.50 -1.32
N SER A 143 -0.12 -11.89 -0.18
CA SER A 143 0.41 -12.29 1.14
C SER A 143 0.06 -13.74 1.45
N MET A 144 -1.18 -14.16 1.19
CA MET A 144 -1.63 -15.54 1.39
C MET A 144 -0.86 -16.51 0.50
N LEU A 145 -0.66 -16.18 -0.78
CA LEU A 145 0.10 -17.01 -1.72
C LEU A 145 1.55 -17.18 -1.26
N TYR A 146 2.22 -16.11 -0.83
CA TYR A 146 3.58 -16.19 -0.28
C TYR A 146 3.65 -17.04 0.99
N LEU A 147 2.71 -16.87 1.92
CA LEU A 147 2.63 -17.67 3.13
C LEU A 147 2.46 -19.17 2.82
N LEU A 148 1.51 -19.49 1.93
CA LEU A 148 1.26 -20.86 1.50
C LEU A 148 2.47 -21.45 0.77
N PHE A 149 3.14 -20.68 -0.09
CA PHE A 149 4.34 -21.11 -0.76
C PHE A 149 5.48 -21.45 0.22
N CYS A 150 5.72 -20.58 1.20
CA CYS A 150 6.78 -20.78 2.19
C CYS A 150 6.49 -21.93 3.18
N THR A 151 5.21 -22.18 3.49
CA THR A 151 4.82 -23.11 4.55
C THR A 151 4.33 -24.46 4.04
N SER A 152 3.77 -24.53 2.83
CA SER A 152 3.16 -25.71 2.24
C SER A 152 4.20 -26.72 1.74
N ARG A 153 3.81 -28.00 1.76
CA ARG A 153 4.59 -29.10 1.17
C ARG A 153 4.70 -29.01 -0.36
N TYR A 154 3.74 -28.35 -1.00
CA TYR A 154 3.70 -28.18 -2.46
C TYR A 154 4.54 -26.99 -2.94
N GLY A 155 4.96 -26.10 -2.04
CA GLY A 155 5.84 -24.98 -2.33
C GLY A 155 7.27 -25.22 -1.84
N TRP A 156 7.89 -24.16 -1.32
CA TRP A 156 9.26 -24.20 -0.81
C TRP A 156 9.39 -25.10 0.44
N GLY A 157 8.38 -25.07 1.29
CA GLY A 157 8.29 -25.85 2.52
C GLY A 157 8.98 -25.19 3.71
N PHE A 158 8.36 -25.32 4.88
CA PHE A 158 8.79 -24.64 6.10
C PHE A 158 10.23 -24.96 6.52
N LYS A 159 10.73 -26.20 6.26
CA LYS A 159 12.10 -26.58 6.60
C LYS A 159 13.15 -25.80 5.81
N LYS A 160 12.93 -25.63 4.49
CA LYS A 160 13.83 -24.87 3.61
C LYS A 160 13.75 -23.38 3.93
N PHE A 161 12.54 -22.85 4.16
CA PHE A 161 12.32 -21.49 4.63
C PHE A 161 13.09 -21.20 5.92
N MET A 162 13.04 -22.10 6.92
CA MET A 162 13.77 -21.96 8.18
C MET A 162 15.29 -21.99 8.00
N ALA A 163 15.78 -22.82 7.09
CA ALA A 163 17.22 -22.90 6.80
C ALA A 163 17.72 -21.57 6.24
N GLU A 164 17.03 -21.04 5.24
CA GLU A 164 17.35 -19.77 4.59
C GLU A 164 17.19 -18.57 5.55
N ALA A 165 16.07 -18.51 6.29
CA ALA A 165 15.81 -17.43 7.24
C ALA A 165 16.83 -17.37 8.39
N ASN A 166 17.48 -18.49 8.71
CA ASN A 166 18.51 -18.59 9.74
C ASN A 166 19.93 -18.61 9.19
N GLU A 167 20.11 -18.45 7.90
CA GLU A 167 21.42 -18.28 7.27
C GLU A 167 21.98 -16.91 7.60
N GLY A 168 23.23 -16.87 8.03
CA GLY A 168 23.90 -15.63 8.43
C GLY A 168 23.87 -15.32 9.93
N GLU A 169 24.43 -14.17 10.29
CA GLU A 169 24.54 -13.68 11.65
C GLU A 169 23.37 -12.75 12.00
N GLY A 170 22.66 -13.04 13.10
CA GLY A 170 21.56 -12.21 13.56
C GLY A 170 20.54 -12.95 14.43
N ILE A 171 19.39 -12.30 14.69
CA ILE A 171 18.28 -12.91 15.45
C ILE A 171 17.67 -14.02 14.60
N LYS A 172 17.82 -15.26 15.08
CA LYS A 172 17.29 -16.43 14.38
C LYS A 172 15.79 -16.53 14.51
N PHE A 173 15.16 -16.99 13.44
CA PHE A 173 13.71 -17.20 13.40
C PHE A 173 13.34 -18.35 14.33
N PRO A 174 12.46 -18.13 15.33
CA PRO A 174 12.20 -19.13 16.37
C PRO A 174 11.34 -20.28 15.84
N ALA A 175 11.64 -21.50 16.28
CA ALA A 175 10.93 -22.70 15.83
C ALA A 175 9.43 -22.71 16.19
N TRP A 176 9.04 -22.07 17.31
CA TRP A 176 7.64 -21.98 17.74
C TRP A 176 6.77 -21.15 16.76
N ALA A 177 7.39 -20.22 16.02
CA ALA A 177 6.70 -19.40 15.04
C ALA A 177 6.16 -20.21 13.85
N ARG A 178 6.52 -21.50 13.72
CA ARG A 178 5.96 -22.37 12.70
C ARG A 178 4.45 -22.44 12.74
N ILE A 179 3.87 -22.65 13.93
CA ILE A 179 2.40 -22.74 14.09
C ILE A 179 1.77 -21.41 13.76
N TYR A 180 2.37 -20.31 14.22
CA TYR A 180 1.89 -18.95 13.95
C TYR A 180 1.86 -18.65 12.45
N VAL A 181 2.99 -18.84 11.75
CA VAL A 181 3.11 -18.51 10.32
C VAL A 181 2.33 -19.47 9.42
N SER A 182 2.22 -20.77 9.81
CA SER A 182 1.54 -21.75 8.96
C SER A 182 0.03 -21.77 9.10
N TYR A 183 -0.52 -21.36 10.26
CA TYR A 183 -1.96 -21.47 10.54
C TYR A 183 -2.58 -20.16 11.01
N ILE A 184 -1.99 -19.48 12.00
CA ILE A 184 -2.60 -18.29 12.60
C ILE A 184 -2.55 -17.11 11.64
N LEU A 185 -1.41 -16.86 11.04
CA LEU A 185 -1.21 -15.73 10.13
C LEU A 185 -2.10 -15.81 8.87
N PRO A 186 -2.24 -16.96 8.17
CA PRO A 186 -3.19 -17.10 7.08
C PRO A 186 -4.64 -16.85 7.49
N LEU A 187 -5.04 -17.30 8.69
CA LEU A 187 -6.39 -17.02 9.22
C LEU A 187 -6.61 -15.53 9.49
N ILE A 188 -5.61 -14.84 10.03
CA ILE A 188 -5.67 -13.39 10.23
C ILE A 188 -5.80 -12.66 8.89
N VAL A 189 -4.99 -13.02 7.90
CA VAL A 189 -5.03 -12.42 6.56
C VAL A 189 -6.40 -12.66 5.90
N LEU A 190 -6.94 -13.86 6.03
CA LEU A 190 -8.28 -14.18 5.55
C LEU A 190 -9.36 -13.35 6.27
N GLY A 191 -9.23 -13.19 7.59
CA GLY A 191 -10.13 -12.34 8.39
C GLY A 191 -10.10 -10.88 7.92
N ILE A 192 -8.92 -10.31 7.69
CA ILE A 192 -8.75 -8.95 7.17
C ILE A 192 -9.37 -8.83 5.77
N PHE A 193 -9.15 -9.81 4.91
CA PHE A 193 -9.74 -9.86 3.58
C PHE A 193 -11.27 -9.82 3.63
N ILE A 194 -11.88 -10.67 4.45
CA ILE A 194 -13.35 -10.71 4.63
C ILE A 194 -13.84 -9.40 5.24
N GLN A 195 -13.17 -8.88 6.26
CA GLN A 195 -13.53 -7.61 6.90
C GLN A 195 -13.51 -6.44 5.91
N GLY A 196 -12.56 -6.39 4.98
CA GLY A 196 -12.49 -5.37 3.93
C GLY A 196 -13.75 -5.37 3.04
N TYR A 197 -14.28 -6.53 2.72
CA TYR A 197 -15.54 -6.65 1.96
C TYR A 197 -16.76 -6.30 2.81
N VAL A 198 -16.83 -6.79 4.04
CA VAL A 198 -17.95 -6.50 4.95
C VAL A 198 -18.05 -5.01 5.23
N SER A 199 -16.95 -4.35 5.53
CA SER A 199 -16.94 -2.90 5.79
C SER A 199 -17.33 -2.07 4.57
N LYS A 200 -16.99 -2.52 3.36
CA LYS A 200 -17.25 -1.77 2.12
C LYS A 200 -18.68 -1.97 1.59
N PHE A 201 -19.24 -3.16 1.74
CA PHE A 201 -20.52 -3.53 1.10
C PHE A 201 -21.68 -3.79 2.06
N MET A 202 -21.39 -4.13 3.33
CA MET A 202 -22.44 -4.44 4.31
C MET A 202 -22.70 -3.33 5.33
N VAL A 203 -21.70 -2.48 5.60
CA VAL A 203 -21.86 -1.33 6.48
C VAL A 203 -22.14 -0.10 5.61
N LYS A 204 -23.42 0.13 5.34
CA LYS A 204 -23.96 1.38 4.79
C LYS A 204 -24.44 2.27 5.91
#